data_ef7daf6e72405317099e48fd2f334e2e
#
_entry.id   ef7daf6e72405317099e48fd2f334e2e
#
_cell.length_a   1.000
_cell.length_b   1.000
_cell.length_c   1.000
_cell.angle_alpha   90.00
_cell.angle_beta   90.00
_cell.angle_gamma   90.00
#
_symmetry.space_group_name_H-M   'P 1'
#
loop_
_entity.id
_entity.type
_entity.pdbx_description
1 polymer ?
#
loop_
_entity_poly.entity_id
_entity_poly.type
_entity_poly.pdbx_seq_one_letter_code
_entity_poly.pdbx_strand_id
1 'polypeptide(L)'
;TQNENESLTKESFKDISVDDFKKIKSEDLNRFLRSNRFPRKYNAESVNSDINSGKIEPNDLYNYLVNANSELFDTPVIGAEVYKSIDGGQTWKKTHETYLEGLYYSYGYYFGKIHVDPNNSDKIYTYGVPLITSDDGGKTFYSIGKENVHADHHDLWINPNKPGHLINGNDGGVNITYDDGKNWIKNNSTEV
;
A
#
# COMPACT_ATOMS: atom_id res chain seq x y z
N THR A 1 -41.07 -10.77 28.08
CA THR A 1 -40.58 -11.60 26.96
C THR A 1 -39.91 -10.68 25.96
N GLN A 2 -38.60 -10.47 26.15
CA GLN A 2 -37.75 -9.77 25.19
C GLN A 2 -37.33 -10.76 24.10
N ASN A 3 -37.80 -10.53 22.89
CA ASN A 3 -37.24 -11.14 21.68
C ASN A 3 -36.15 -10.22 21.15
N GLU A 4 -34.94 -10.38 21.60
CA GLU A 4 -33.79 -9.72 20.97
C GLU A 4 -33.21 -10.71 19.93
N ASN A 5 -33.59 -10.49 18.68
CA ASN A 5 -32.84 -10.96 17.54
C ASN A 5 -31.66 -9.98 17.35
N GLU A 6 -30.70 -9.97 18.27
CA GLU A 6 -29.46 -9.25 18.02
C GLU A 6 -28.69 -9.96 16.90
N SER A 7 -28.60 -9.31 15.77
CA SER A 7 -27.77 -9.80 14.66
C SER A 7 -26.31 -9.80 15.09
N LEU A 8 -25.59 -10.91 14.86
CA LEU A 8 -24.17 -11.02 15.14
C LEU A 8 -23.40 -9.92 14.41
N THR A 9 -22.54 -9.23 15.13
CA THR A 9 -21.60 -8.23 14.61
C THR A 9 -20.18 -8.75 14.74
N LYS A 10 -19.18 -8.06 14.18
CA LYS A 10 -17.78 -8.44 14.35
C LYS A 10 -17.36 -8.43 15.83
N GLU A 11 -17.87 -7.47 16.59
CA GLU A 11 -17.60 -7.33 18.02
C GLU A 11 -18.14 -8.52 18.85
N SER A 12 -19.14 -9.25 18.36
CA SER A 12 -19.65 -10.46 18.99
C SER A 12 -18.60 -11.57 19.09
N PHE A 13 -17.53 -11.50 18.29
CA PHE A 13 -16.45 -12.48 18.27
C PHE A 13 -15.17 -12.00 18.95
N LYS A 14 -15.14 -10.74 19.38
CA LYS A 14 -13.99 -10.17 20.08
C LYS A 14 -13.91 -10.77 21.48
N ASP A 15 -12.78 -11.43 21.76
CA ASP A 15 -12.47 -12.03 23.08
C ASP A 15 -13.53 -13.02 23.60
N ILE A 16 -14.36 -13.56 22.70
CA ILE A 16 -15.38 -14.55 23.06
C ILE A 16 -14.75 -15.91 23.41
N SER A 17 -15.22 -16.53 24.47
CA SER A 17 -14.79 -17.89 24.83
C SER A 17 -15.31 -18.94 23.84
N VAL A 18 -14.60 -20.08 23.72
CA VAL A 18 -15.06 -21.22 22.90
C VAL A 18 -16.43 -21.73 23.36
N ASP A 19 -16.69 -21.72 24.69
CA ASP A 19 -17.95 -22.18 25.25
C ASP A 19 -19.12 -21.24 24.90
N ASP A 20 -18.87 -19.93 24.85
CA ASP A 20 -19.89 -18.97 24.44
C ASP A 20 -20.11 -18.99 22.94
N PHE A 21 -19.03 -19.19 22.17
CA PHE A 21 -19.13 -19.35 20.72
C PHE A 21 -20.01 -20.55 20.33
N LYS A 22 -19.91 -21.67 21.05
CA LYS A 22 -20.75 -22.87 20.83
C LYS A 22 -22.24 -22.65 21.04
N LYS A 23 -22.63 -21.60 21.75
CA LYS A 23 -24.04 -21.22 21.93
C LYS A 23 -24.65 -20.49 20.74
N ILE A 24 -23.81 -20.04 19.80
CA ILE A 24 -24.25 -19.33 18.59
C ILE A 24 -24.97 -20.30 17.67
N LYS A 25 -26.18 -19.95 17.24
CA LYS A 25 -26.94 -20.75 16.30
C LYS A 25 -26.27 -20.79 14.93
N SER A 26 -26.20 -21.95 14.30
CA SER A 26 -25.60 -22.14 12.99
C SER A 26 -26.22 -21.26 11.91
N GLU A 27 -27.49 -20.93 12.01
CA GLU A 27 -28.16 -20.02 11.06
C GLU A 27 -27.64 -18.60 11.17
N ASP A 28 -27.45 -18.10 12.40
CA ASP A 28 -26.95 -16.75 12.67
C ASP A 28 -25.48 -16.63 12.27
N LEU A 29 -24.66 -17.65 12.57
CA LEU A 29 -23.27 -17.72 12.14
C LEU A 29 -23.15 -17.74 10.60
N ASN A 30 -23.97 -18.55 9.91
CA ASN A 30 -23.99 -18.58 8.46
C ASN A 30 -24.42 -17.23 7.85
N ARG A 31 -25.39 -16.55 8.47
CA ARG A 31 -25.83 -15.21 8.05
C ARG A 31 -24.68 -14.21 8.21
N PHE A 32 -24.00 -14.23 9.36
CA PHE A 32 -22.84 -13.39 9.62
C PHE A 32 -21.71 -13.59 8.61
N LEU A 33 -21.30 -14.85 8.36
CA LEU A 33 -20.24 -15.19 7.42
C LEU A 33 -20.57 -14.70 6.00
N ARG A 34 -21.82 -14.85 5.56
CA ARG A 34 -22.26 -14.40 4.23
C ARG A 34 -22.31 -12.87 4.11
N SER A 35 -22.88 -12.19 5.11
CA SER A 35 -22.98 -10.72 5.11
C SER A 35 -21.62 -10.01 5.14
N ASN A 36 -20.63 -10.67 5.76
CA ASN A 36 -19.25 -10.17 5.85
C ASN A 36 -18.31 -10.74 4.77
N ARG A 37 -18.86 -11.36 3.71
CA ARG A 37 -18.12 -11.83 2.51
C ARG A 37 -17.01 -12.83 2.80
N PHE A 38 -17.15 -13.65 3.84
CA PHE A 38 -16.23 -14.76 4.05
C PHE A 38 -16.23 -15.71 2.83
N PRO A 39 -15.07 -16.30 2.47
CA PRO A 39 -15.00 -17.27 1.38
C PRO A 39 -16.02 -18.39 1.55
N ARG A 40 -16.64 -18.85 0.46
CA ARG A 40 -17.75 -19.83 0.47
C ARG A 40 -17.42 -21.17 1.16
N LYS A 41 -16.14 -21.51 1.28
CA LYS A 41 -15.67 -22.69 2.01
C LYS A 41 -15.93 -22.61 3.53
N TYR A 42 -16.10 -21.39 4.08
CA TYR A 42 -16.43 -21.17 5.48
C TYR A 42 -17.94 -21.07 5.65
N ASN A 43 -18.49 -22.04 6.35
CA ASN A 43 -19.86 -22.09 6.82
C ASN A 43 -19.87 -22.48 8.30
N ALA A 44 -21.02 -22.44 8.96
CA ALA A 44 -21.11 -22.71 10.38
C ALA A 44 -20.55 -24.11 10.75
N GLU A 45 -20.73 -25.11 9.91
CA GLU A 45 -20.22 -26.45 10.14
C GLU A 45 -18.69 -26.50 10.09
N SER A 46 -18.09 -25.95 9.03
CA SER A 46 -16.64 -25.93 8.87
C SER A 46 -15.95 -25.08 9.94
N VAL A 47 -16.52 -23.91 10.30
CA VAL A 47 -15.98 -23.03 11.34
C VAL A 47 -16.08 -23.71 12.72
N ASN A 48 -17.21 -24.31 13.06
CA ASN A 48 -17.36 -25.07 14.32
C ASN A 48 -16.38 -26.25 14.39
N SER A 49 -16.16 -26.95 13.27
CA SER A 49 -15.19 -28.05 13.20
C SER A 49 -13.76 -27.56 13.43
N ASP A 50 -13.38 -26.46 12.79
CA ASP A 50 -12.04 -25.87 12.89
C ASP A 50 -11.78 -25.33 14.31
N ILE A 51 -12.77 -24.72 14.96
CA ILE A 51 -12.68 -24.28 16.37
C ILE A 51 -12.60 -25.47 17.33
N ASN A 52 -13.44 -26.49 17.16
CA ASN A 52 -13.42 -27.67 18.02
C ASN A 52 -12.10 -28.45 17.92
N SER A 53 -11.45 -28.43 16.77
CA SER A 53 -10.12 -29.05 16.57
C SER A 53 -8.95 -28.19 17.04
N GLY A 54 -9.21 -26.95 17.48
CA GLY A 54 -8.15 -25.98 17.85
C GLY A 54 -7.36 -25.43 16.68
N LYS A 55 -7.84 -25.59 15.46
CA LYS A 55 -7.20 -25.09 14.26
C LYS A 55 -7.35 -23.57 14.12
N ILE A 56 -8.47 -23.02 14.57
CA ILE A 56 -8.74 -21.60 14.69
C ILE A 56 -9.39 -21.30 16.06
N GLU A 57 -9.28 -20.07 16.51
CA GLU A 57 -9.97 -19.56 17.67
C GLU A 57 -11.18 -18.71 17.26
N PRO A 58 -12.24 -18.59 18.10
CA PRO A 58 -13.38 -17.72 17.78
C PRO A 58 -12.99 -16.29 17.46
N ASN A 59 -11.98 -15.75 18.12
CA ASN A 59 -11.43 -14.41 17.90
C ASN A 59 -10.82 -14.23 16.50
N ASP A 60 -10.48 -15.32 15.80
CA ASP A 60 -9.96 -15.23 14.43
C ASP A 60 -11.00 -14.72 13.44
N LEU A 61 -12.30 -14.91 13.72
CA LEU A 61 -13.37 -14.31 12.93
C LEU A 61 -13.40 -12.78 13.06
N TYR A 62 -13.14 -12.27 14.26
CA TYR A 62 -12.96 -10.84 14.49
C TYR A 62 -11.72 -10.33 13.78
N ASN A 63 -10.57 -10.98 14.01
CA ASN A 63 -9.29 -10.62 13.41
C ASN A 63 -9.33 -10.61 11.87
N TYR A 64 -9.99 -11.59 11.26
CA TYR A 64 -10.17 -11.65 9.80
C TYR A 64 -10.86 -10.40 9.26
N LEU A 65 -11.88 -9.89 9.95
CA LEU A 65 -12.61 -8.69 9.51
C LEU A 65 -11.87 -7.39 9.83
N VAL A 66 -11.13 -7.36 10.93
CA VAL A 66 -10.30 -6.22 11.32
C VAL A 66 -9.14 -6.09 10.33
N ASN A 67 -8.41 -7.17 10.08
CA ASN A 67 -7.26 -7.17 9.17
C ASN A 67 -7.67 -6.85 7.71
N ALA A 68 -8.86 -7.24 7.27
CA ALA A 68 -9.33 -6.96 5.92
C ALA A 68 -9.69 -5.49 5.68
N ASN A 69 -10.04 -4.71 6.72
CA ASN A 69 -10.62 -3.38 6.56
C ASN A 69 -9.93 -2.28 7.36
N SER A 70 -9.31 -2.55 8.50
CA SER A 70 -8.76 -1.50 9.36
C SER A 70 -7.25 -1.34 9.22
N GLU A 71 -6.49 -2.42 8.98
CA GLU A 71 -5.05 -2.29 8.80
C GLU A 71 -4.65 -1.51 7.54
N LEU A 72 -5.50 -1.48 6.51
CA LEU A 72 -5.28 -0.66 5.31
C LEU A 72 -5.35 0.85 5.59
N PHE A 73 -6.10 1.26 6.62
CA PHE A 73 -6.34 2.68 6.92
C PHE A 73 -5.70 3.15 8.23
N ASP A 74 -5.46 2.24 9.17
CA ASP A 74 -4.97 2.57 10.51
C ASP A 74 -3.50 2.16 10.74
N THR A 75 -2.89 1.40 9.82
CA THR A 75 -1.46 1.09 9.91
C THR A 75 -0.67 2.35 9.62
N PRO A 76 0.10 2.88 10.57
CA PRO A 76 0.93 4.06 10.33
C PRO A 76 1.96 3.73 9.25
N VAL A 77 1.91 4.44 8.12
CA VAL A 77 2.97 4.38 7.13
C VAL A 77 4.15 5.15 7.68
N ILE A 78 5.20 4.42 8.07
CA ILE A 78 6.41 5.00 8.63
C ILE A 78 7.20 5.76 7.55
N GLY A 79 7.13 5.28 6.30
CA GLY A 79 7.80 5.87 5.15
C GLY A 79 8.47 4.81 4.26
N ALA A 80 9.02 5.25 3.14
CA ALA A 80 9.71 4.39 2.21
C ALA A 80 11.18 4.19 2.58
N GLU A 81 11.72 3.05 2.17
CA GLU A 81 13.15 2.76 2.25
C GLU A 81 13.67 2.35 0.87
N VAL A 82 14.88 2.79 0.56
CA VAL A 82 15.57 2.42 -0.69
C VAL A 82 16.76 1.51 -0.36
N TYR A 83 16.85 0.42 -1.08
CA TYR A 83 17.94 -0.55 -0.98
C TYR A 83 18.69 -0.66 -2.30
N LYS A 84 20.01 -0.80 -2.22
CA LYS A 84 20.91 -0.98 -3.37
C LYS A 84 21.65 -2.30 -3.28
N SER A 85 21.71 -3.02 -4.40
CA SER A 85 22.58 -4.16 -4.60
C SER A 85 23.73 -3.77 -5.55
N ILE A 86 24.93 -4.30 -5.30
CA ILE A 86 26.11 -4.13 -6.16
C ILE A 86 26.64 -5.48 -6.68
N ASP A 87 25.92 -6.57 -6.41
CA ASP A 87 26.33 -7.95 -6.70
C ASP A 87 25.25 -8.72 -7.48
N GLY A 88 24.46 -8.01 -8.28
CA GLY A 88 23.40 -8.62 -9.10
C GLY A 88 22.19 -9.11 -8.29
N GLY A 89 21.91 -8.49 -7.14
CA GLY A 89 20.74 -8.79 -6.31
C GLY A 89 20.97 -9.89 -5.27
N GLN A 90 22.22 -10.35 -5.08
CA GLN A 90 22.54 -11.37 -4.08
C GLN A 90 22.48 -10.78 -2.67
N THR A 91 22.97 -9.54 -2.49
CA THR A 91 22.86 -8.80 -1.23
C THR A 91 22.29 -7.42 -1.46
N TRP A 92 21.58 -6.90 -0.46
CA TRP A 92 20.95 -5.60 -0.49
C TRP A 92 21.31 -4.80 0.75
N LYS A 93 21.65 -3.54 0.58
CA LYS A 93 21.94 -2.62 1.68
C LYS A 93 21.04 -1.39 1.58
N LYS A 94 20.48 -0.99 2.73
CA LYS A 94 19.74 0.27 2.85
C LYS A 94 20.69 1.43 2.52
N THR A 95 20.19 2.40 1.72
CA THR A 95 21.02 3.49 1.21
C THR A 95 21.03 4.71 2.12
N HIS A 96 19.97 4.89 2.94
CA HIS A 96 19.78 6.07 3.81
C HIS A 96 19.34 5.63 5.22
N GLU A 97 19.55 6.50 6.20
CA GLU A 97 19.26 6.17 7.61
C GLU A 97 17.81 6.41 8.00
N THR A 98 17.25 7.56 7.59
CA THR A 98 15.87 7.94 7.91
C THR A 98 14.91 7.46 6.84
N TYR A 99 13.64 7.25 7.20
CA TYR A 99 12.59 6.95 6.23
C TYR A 99 12.32 8.13 5.29
N LEU A 100 11.93 7.84 4.06
CA LEU A 100 11.41 8.83 3.12
C LEU A 100 9.92 9.05 3.43
N GLU A 101 9.65 10.02 4.28
CA GLU A 101 8.30 10.34 4.73
C GLU A 101 7.47 10.93 3.59
N GLY A 102 6.16 10.67 3.61
CA GLY A 102 5.20 11.28 2.69
C GLY A 102 5.34 10.85 1.23
N LEU A 103 6.14 9.83 0.90
CA LEU A 103 6.32 9.40 -0.49
C LEU A 103 5.01 8.84 -1.07
N TYR A 104 4.27 8.05 -0.31
CA TYR A 104 2.99 7.49 -0.75
C TYR A 104 1.93 7.40 0.35
N TYR A 105 2.14 8.01 1.50
CA TYR A 105 1.23 7.97 2.65
C TYR A 105 0.70 6.54 2.90
N SER A 106 -0.63 6.34 2.92
CA SER A 106 -1.26 5.02 3.03
C SER A 106 -1.41 4.28 1.70
N TYR A 107 -0.97 4.86 0.57
CA TYR A 107 -1.14 4.31 -0.79
C TYR A 107 0.05 3.48 -1.28
N GLY A 108 0.86 2.92 -0.39
CA GLY A 108 2.02 2.09 -0.76
C GLY A 108 1.69 0.88 -1.62
N TYR A 109 0.44 0.42 -1.64
CA TYR A 109 -0.05 -0.62 -2.53
C TYR A 109 -0.22 -0.13 -3.98
N TYR A 110 -0.31 1.16 -4.22
CA TYR A 110 -0.55 1.78 -5.52
C TYR A 110 0.66 2.55 -6.04
N PHE A 111 1.29 3.35 -5.19
CA PHE A 111 2.51 4.09 -5.48
C PHE A 111 3.77 3.30 -5.07
N GLY A 112 4.93 3.87 -5.32
CA GLY A 112 6.20 3.31 -4.89
C GLY A 112 7.04 2.82 -6.06
N LYS A 113 7.16 3.64 -7.10
CA LYS A 113 8.05 3.38 -8.23
C LYS A 113 9.43 4.00 -8.01
N ILE A 114 10.44 3.34 -8.52
CA ILE A 114 11.83 3.79 -8.51
C ILE A 114 12.45 3.60 -9.90
N HIS A 115 13.19 4.59 -10.35
CA HIS A 115 13.97 4.54 -11.58
C HIS A 115 15.40 4.97 -11.30
N VAL A 116 16.33 4.32 -11.96
CA VAL A 116 17.74 4.71 -11.96
C VAL A 116 18.08 5.29 -13.32
N ASP A 117 18.84 6.38 -13.35
CA ASP A 117 19.34 6.93 -14.61
C ASP A 117 20.20 5.89 -15.33
N PRO A 118 19.91 5.58 -16.59
CA PRO A 118 20.64 4.53 -17.33
C PRO A 118 22.13 4.83 -17.50
N ASN A 119 22.55 6.07 -17.34
CA ASN A 119 23.95 6.51 -17.50
C ASN A 119 24.65 6.82 -16.16
N ASN A 120 23.90 6.88 -15.07
CA ASN A 120 24.45 7.20 -13.75
C ASN A 120 23.72 6.43 -12.64
N SER A 121 24.34 5.38 -12.12
CA SER A 121 23.78 4.53 -11.08
C SER A 121 23.56 5.24 -9.73
N ASP A 122 24.12 6.42 -9.53
CA ASP A 122 23.93 7.21 -8.31
C ASP A 122 22.79 8.22 -8.45
N LYS A 123 22.26 8.40 -9.68
CA LYS A 123 21.08 9.22 -9.94
C LYS A 123 19.82 8.35 -9.89
N ILE A 124 18.98 8.63 -8.92
CA ILE A 124 17.77 7.85 -8.62
C ILE A 124 16.57 8.79 -8.57
N TYR A 125 15.47 8.35 -9.15
CA TYR A 125 14.16 9.01 -9.03
C TYR A 125 13.19 8.05 -8.36
N THR A 126 12.50 8.49 -7.32
CA THR A 126 11.41 7.74 -6.71
C THR A 126 10.21 8.64 -6.52
N TYR A 127 9.04 8.08 -6.69
CA TYR A 127 7.83 8.86 -6.71
C TYR A 127 6.60 8.05 -6.28
N GLY A 128 5.64 8.79 -5.85
CA GLY A 128 4.30 8.43 -5.47
C GLY A 128 3.50 9.71 -5.45
N VAL A 129 3.18 10.23 -4.26
CA VAL A 129 2.56 11.55 -4.12
C VAL A 129 3.55 12.65 -4.54
N PRO A 130 4.76 12.79 -3.94
CA PRO A 130 5.81 13.66 -4.49
C PRO A 130 6.69 12.92 -5.50
N LEU A 131 7.41 13.68 -6.30
CA LEU A 131 8.53 13.22 -7.12
C LEU A 131 9.83 13.73 -6.48
N ILE A 132 10.67 12.81 -6.03
CA ILE A 132 11.94 13.10 -5.37
C ILE A 132 13.10 12.42 -6.11
N THR A 133 14.29 12.94 -5.96
CA THR A 133 15.50 12.43 -6.61
C THR A 133 16.67 12.38 -5.65
N SER A 134 17.64 11.53 -5.96
CA SER A 134 18.95 11.45 -5.31
C SER A 134 20.04 11.57 -6.35
N ASP A 135 21.15 12.22 -6.02
CA ASP A 135 22.36 12.32 -6.83
C ASP A 135 23.55 11.54 -6.24
N ASP A 136 23.34 10.87 -5.09
CA ASP A 136 24.40 10.26 -4.28
C ASP A 136 24.16 8.77 -3.98
N GLY A 137 23.42 8.10 -4.88
CA GLY A 137 23.12 6.68 -4.77
C GLY A 137 22.09 6.34 -3.71
N GLY A 138 21.21 7.29 -3.39
CA GLY A 138 20.09 7.10 -2.47
C GLY A 138 20.41 7.47 -1.02
N LYS A 139 21.54 8.13 -0.73
CA LYS A 139 21.87 8.57 0.63
C LYS A 139 21.04 9.76 1.07
N THR A 140 20.84 10.70 0.15
CA THR A 140 19.98 11.87 0.36
C THR A 140 18.97 12.02 -0.76
N PHE A 141 17.80 12.56 -0.45
CA PHE A 141 16.72 12.79 -1.42
C PHE A 141 16.19 14.22 -1.31
N TYR A 142 15.80 14.79 -2.43
CA TYR A 142 15.17 16.11 -2.49
C TYR A 142 14.09 16.15 -3.56
N SER A 143 13.09 17.03 -3.37
CA SER A 143 11.97 17.15 -4.31
C SER A 143 12.40 17.91 -5.58
N ILE A 144 11.99 17.37 -6.72
CA ILE A 144 12.05 18.04 -8.03
C ILE A 144 10.66 18.38 -8.59
N GLY A 145 9.59 18.05 -7.86
CA GLY A 145 8.25 18.58 -8.14
C GLY A 145 8.22 20.08 -7.92
N LYS A 146 7.49 20.82 -8.77
CA LYS A 146 7.31 22.26 -8.71
C LYS A 146 5.81 22.59 -8.68
N GLU A 147 5.45 23.84 -8.41
CA GLU A 147 4.06 24.29 -8.33
C GLU A 147 3.21 23.96 -9.58
N ASN A 148 3.85 23.91 -10.75
CA ASN A 148 3.18 23.56 -12.01
C ASN A 148 3.21 22.06 -12.34
N VAL A 149 3.70 21.22 -11.44
CA VAL A 149 3.71 19.76 -11.56
C VAL A 149 2.72 19.20 -10.54
N HIS A 150 1.67 18.56 -11.01
CA HIS A 150 0.69 17.94 -10.13
C HIS A 150 1.34 16.80 -9.33
N ALA A 151 0.87 16.59 -8.11
CA ALA A 151 1.22 15.40 -7.32
C ALA A 151 0.65 14.12 -7.96
N ASP A 152 0.80 13.00 -7.25
CA ASP A 152 0.28 11.69 -7.65
C ASP A 152 0.88 11.22 -8.98
N HIS A 153 2.17 10.91 -8.90
CA HIS A 153 2.98 10.54 -10.05
C HIS A 153 2.83 9.05 -10.38
N HIS A 154 2.52 8.75 -11.65
CA HIS A 154 2.25 7.39 -12.12
C HIS A 154 3.39 6.78 -12.90
N ASP A 155 4.11 7.58 -13.69
CA ASP A 155 5.26 7.08 -14.43
C ASP A 155 6.29 8.17 -14.73
N LEU A 156 7.55 7.75 -14.95
CA LEU A 156 8.66 8.61 -15.29
C LEU A 156 9.50 7.94 -16.37
N TRP A 157 9.64 8.60 -17.51
CA TRP A 157 10.60 8.21 -18.52
C TRP A 157 11.86 9.08 -18.44
N ILE A 158 13.03 8.43 -18.48
CA ILE A 158 14.33 9.06 -18.44
C ILE A 158 14.97 8.89 -19.82
N ASN A 159 15.41 9.97 -20.46
CA ASN A 159 16.03 9.90 -21.74
C ASN A 159 17.46 9.35 -21.64
N PRO A 160 17.75 8.15 -22.20
CA PRO A 160 19.08 7.55 -22.10
C PRO A 160 20.16 8.29 -22.90
N ASN A 161 19.75 9.15 -23.83
CA ASN A 161 20.67 9.89 -24.71
C ASN A 161 20.84 11.37 -24.31
N LYS A 162 20.03 11.86 -23.36
CA LYS A 162 20.05 13.27 -22.95
C LYS A 162 19.82 13.39 -21.45
N PRO A 163 20.89 13.43 -20.64
CA PRO A 163 20.76 13.62 -19.20
C PRO A 163 19.90 14.82 -18.83
N GLY A 164 19.07 14.67 -17.80
CA GLY A 164 18.15 15.70 -17.35
C GLY A 164 16.89 15.90 -18.19
N HIS A 165 16.73 15.18 -19.30
CA HIS A 165 15.48 15.15 -20.04
C HIS A 165 14.58 14.05 -19.49
N LEU A 166 13.49 14.45 -18.84
CA LEU A 166 12.52 13.56 -18.20
C LEU A 166 11.12 13.87 -18.72
N ILE A 167 10.28 12.84 -18.78
CA ILE A 167 8.84 12.96 -19.01
C ILE A 167 8.13 12.30 -17.85
N ASN A 168 7.26 13.03 -17.18
CA ASN A 168 6.50 12.56 -16.03
C ASN A 168 5.00 12.59 -16.32
N GLY A 169 4.33 11.48 -16.06
CA GLY A 169 2.88 11.35 -16.04
C GLY A 169 2.35 11.40 -14.61
N ASN A 170 1.37 12.24 -14.37
CA ASN A 170 0.72 12.43 -13.07
C ASN A 170 -0.77 12.72 -13.24
N ASP A 171 -1.52 12.86 -12.15
CA ASP A 171 -2.96 13.14 -12.19
C ASP A 171 -3.32 14.46 -12.91
N GLY A 172 -2.39 15.38 -13.02
CA GLY A 172 -2.56 16.63 -13.77
C GLY A 172 -2.17 16.56 -15.26
N GLY A 173 -1.73 15.38 -15.76
CA GLY A 173 -1.33 15.14 -17.14
C GLY A 173 0.15 14.85 -17.30
N VAL A 174 0.77 15.41 -18.34
CA VAL A 174 2.17 15.18 -18.70
C VAL A 174 3.02 16.42 -18.46
N ASN A 175 4.13 16.24 -17.78
CA ASN A 175 5.12 17.27 -17.54
C ASN A 175 6.49 16.85 -18.15
N ILE A 176 7.20 17.78 -18.76
CA ILE A 176 8.50 17.55 -19.39
C ILE A 176 9.52 18.50 -18.79
N THR A 177 10.70 17.98 -18.47
CA THR A 177 11.86 18.78 -18.09
C THR A 177 13.06 18.47 -18.98
N TYR A 178 13.94 19.43 -19.18
CA TYR A 178 15.20 19.26 -19.91
C TYR A 178 16.43 19.58 -19.04
N ASP A 179 16.20 19.86 -17.77
CA ASP A 179 17.20 20.31 -16.80
C ASP A 179 17.06 19.64 -15.44
N ASP A 180 16.65 18.37 -15.47
CA ASP A 180 16.55 17.50 -14.30
C ASP A 180 15.57 18.02 -13.23
N GLY A 181 14.43 18.53 -13.68
CA GLY A 181 13.36 18.99 -12.81
C GLY A 181 13.57 20.38 -12.20
N LYS A 182 14.59 21.13 -12.64
CA LYS A 182 14.73 22.53 -12.21
C LYS A 182 13.59 23.37 -12.77
N ASN A 183 13.22 23.12 -14.04
CA ASN A 183 12.06 23.72 -14.69
C ASN A 183 11.24 22.65 -15.37
N TRP A 184 9.90 22.77 -15.30
CA TRP A 184 8.97 21.87 -15.92
C TRP A 184 8.06 22.60 -16.90
N ILE A 185 7.80 21.95 -18.02
CA ILE A 185 6.83 22.38 -19.03
C ILE A 185 5.63 21.43 -18.89
N LYS A 186 4.45 21.99 -18.56
CA LYS A 186 3.21 21.22 -18.56
C LYS A 186 2.71 21.13 -20.00
N ASN A 187 2.51 19.91 -20.48
CA ASN A 187 1.86 19.69 -21.77
C ASN A 187 0.34 19.75 -21.57
N ASN A 188 -0.27 20.85 -22.01
CA ASN A 188 -1.71 21.07 -21.91
C ASN A 188 -2.48 20.54 -23.14
N SER A 189 -1.80 20.04 -24.17
CA SER A 189 -2.44 19.48 -25.37
C SER A 189 -2.74 18.00 -25.18
N THR A 190 -3.49 17.67 -24.14
CA THR A 190 -4.08 16.34 -24.00
C THR A 190 -5.48 16.34 -24.59
N GLU A 191 -5.57 16.42 -25.89
CA GLU A 191 -6.66 15.74 -26.58
C GLU A 191 -6.24 14.28 -26.67
N VAL A 192 -6.76 13.46 -25.77
CA VAL A 192 -6.74 12.01 -25.84
C VAL A 192 -8.16 11.57 -26.13
#